data_8897c85b19f89e6a7873d4ae78930f03
#
_entry.id   8897c85b19f89e6a7873d4ae78930f03
#
_cell.length_a   1.000
_cell.length_b   1.000
_cell.length_c   1.000
_cell.angle_alpha   90.00
_cell.angle_beta   90.00
_cell.angle_gamma   90.00
#
_symmetry.space_group_name_H-M   'P 1'
#
loop_
_entity.id
_entity.type
_entity.pdbx_description
1 polymer ?
#
loop_
_entity_poly.entity_id
_entity_poly.type
_entity_poly.pdbx_seq_one_letter_code
_entity_poly.pdbx_strand_id
1 'polypeptide(L)'
;MAAAARILELNAQAKAKKDELDALIAPSRAEKRSLNAEEVKTAEGIQKDLSLVAATLAAEQVAGASAPVFTGGAPVAEKDVEKRGFKNHQELLLAVIENAGARSASEVTDDRLKSLAIADDSKGAPNGVAFALPFGFGPRATVGSDEHGEYDNRYGGFAVSAVKGAPRPIIGFEGDPTAGRTENIPMQAPTVEMDALVDKNHTSSVAGGLTLTRRAEAVTLSSSRQEMEKITLKATSLWGLAFITEELLADSPASFVARVSNGFGAQFSAHKFNEKLRGTGVGAPLGVLTALASSSLGPTISIAKETGQAADTFDYRNVIKMRSRCHGYGNAIWIANHDCYPQLAVLSIPVGVGGQLVYQQSLSEDRPDMLLGRPIFYSEYANTVGDQGDLILGNWSAYMEGIYQPIQSAESIHVRFLNNERAIRFSERSAGAPSWKSALTPNKSAQTLSPFVVLDAR
;
A
#
# COMPACT_ATOMS: atom_id res chain seq x y z
N MET A 1 -25.07 -36.15 13.04
CA MET A 1 -25.64 -37.02 11.99
C MET A 1 -27.00 -36.53 11.50
N ALA A 2 -27.92 -36.11 12.37
CA ALA A 2 -29.25 -35.63 11.94
C ALA A 2 -29.20 -34.36 11.02
N ALA A 3 -28.37 -33.39 11.34
CA ALA A 3 -28.28 -32.17 10.54
C ALA A 3 -27.71 -32.39 9.12
N ALA A 4 -26.71 -33.26 8.98
CA ALA A 4 -26.14 -33.58 7.66
C ALA A 4 -27.12 -34.33 6.76
N ALA A 5 -27.91 -35.25 7.33
CA ALA A 5 -28.99 -35.95 6.62
C ALA A 5 -30.08 -34.96 6.17
N ARG A 6 -30.42 -33.98 7.04
CA ARG A 6 -31.39 -32.93 6.75
C ARG A 6 -30.92 -31.98 5.63
N ILE A 7 -29.66 -31.59 5.63
CA ILE A 7 -29.05 -30.75 4.56
C ILE A 7 -29.06 -31.49 3.21
N LEU A 8 -28.81 -32.81 3.23
CA LEU A 8 -28.83 -33.63 2.01
C LEU A 8 -30.26 -33.76 1.46
N GLU A 9 -31.24 -33.91 2.33
CA GLU A 9 -32.66 -33.96 1.97
C GLU A 9 -33.15 -32.62 1.41
N LEU A 10 -32.78 -31.49 2.04
CA LEU A 10 -33.11 -30.15 1.56
C LEU A 10 -32.45 -29.83 0.20
N ASN A 11 -31.22 -30.27 -0.03
CA ASN A 11 -30.57 -30.14 -1.33
C ASN A 11 -31.25 -30.98 -2.42
N ALA A 12 -31.72 -32.18 -2.08
CA ALA A 12 -32.50 -33.02 -3.01
C ALA A 12 -33.86 -32.37 -3.35
N GLN A 13 -34.53 -31.75 -2.37
CA GLN A 13 -35.78 -31.02 -2.58
C GLN A 13 -35.55 -29.77 -3.44
N ALA A 14 -34.47 -28.99 -3.20
CA ALA A 14 -34.12 -27.83 -4.01
C ALA A 14 -33.85 -28.22 -5.47
N LYS A 15 -33.16 -29.34 -5.70
CA LYS A 15 -32.89 -29.86 -7.04
C LYS A 15 -34.18 -30.31 -7.74
N ALA A 16 -35.06 -31.06 -7.08
CA ALA A 16 -36.32 -31.48 -7.65
C ALA A 16 -37.22 -30.31 -8.06
N LYS A 17 -37.32 -29.29 -7.20
CA LYS A 17 -38.06 -28.04 -7.51
C LYS A 17 -37.48 -27.24 -8.66
N LYS A 18 -36.14 -27.24 -8.80
CA LYS A 18 -35.48 -26.63 -9.94
C LYS A 18 -35.76 -27.36 -11.27
N ASP A 19 -35.73 -28.68 -11.23
CA ASP A 19 -36.06 -29.54 -12.38
C ASP A 19 -37.52 -29.35 -12.80
N GLU A 20 -38.47 -29.22 -11.84
CA GLU A 20 -39.88 -28.87 -12.11
C GLU A 20 -40.01 -27.50 -12.81
N LEU A 21 -39.26 -26.48 -12.35
CA LEU A 21 -39.25 -25.15 -12.95
C LEU A 21 -38.71 -25.17 -14.40
N ASP A 22 -37.60 -25.87 -14.61
CA ASP A 22 -36.97 -26.02 -15.92
C ASP A 22 -37.90 -26.79 -16.88
N ALA A 23 -38.62 -27.84 -16.42
CA ALA A 23 -39.59 -28.57 -17.21
C ALA A 23 -40.79 -27.69 -17.63
N LEU A 24 -41.20 -26.75 -16.78
CA LEU A 24 -42.30 -25.83 -17.05
C LEU A 24 -41.92 -24.74 -18.07
N ILE A 25 -40.66 -24.31 -18.05
CA ILE A 25 -40.13 -23.27 -18.95
C ILE A 25 -39.68 -23.86 -20.29
N ALA A 26 -39.28 -25.14 -20.35
CA ALA A 26 -38.76 -25.78 -21.55
C ALA A 26 -39.69 -25.68 -22.78
N PRO A 27 -40.99 -25.93 -22.70
CA PRO A 27 -41.89 -25.83 -23.88
C PRO A 27 -42.02 -24.40 -24.38
N SER A 28 -42.16 -23.41 -23.50
CA SER A 28 -42.26 -22.02 -23.88
C SER A 28 -40.97 -21.47 -24.57
N ARG A 29 -39.81 -21.99 -24.12
CA ARG A 29 -38.51 -21.68 -24.69
C ARG A 29 -38.32 -22.31 -26.08
N ALA A 30 -38.83 -23.56 -26.27
CA ALA A 30 -38.79 -24.26 -27.56
C ALA A 30 -39.67 -23.57 -28.60
N GLU A 31 -40.88 -23.10 -28.21
CA GLU A 31 -41.82 -22.43 -29.06
C GLU A 31 -41.62 -20.92 -29.22
N LYS A 32 -40.59 -20.35 -28.55
CA LYS A 32 -40.27 -18.92 -28.50
C LYS A 32 -41.49 -18.01 -28.18
N ARG A 33 -42.40 -18.51 -27.32
CA ARG A 33 -43.56 -17.77 -26.83
C ARG A 33 -43.38 -17.29 -25.39
N SER A 34 -44.12 -16.27 -25.02
CA SER A 34 -44.18 -15.85 -23.60
C SER A 34 -45.03 -16.87 -22.80
N LEU A 35 -44.73 -17.02 -21.51
CA LEU A 35 -45.48 -17.83 -20.59
C LEU A 35 -46.91 -17.37 -20.43
N ASN A 36 -47.87 -18.28 -20.37
CA ASN A 36 -49.28 -17.97 -20.09
C ASN A 36 -49.46 -17.56 -18.61
N ALA A 37 -50.58 -16.86 -18.30
CA ALA A 37 -50.86 -16.37 -16.94
C ALA A 37 -50.94 -17.47 -15.88
N GLU A 38 -51.30 -18.68 -16.25
CA GLU A 38 -51.32 -19.85 -15.35
C GLU A 38 -49.89 -20.43 -15.15
N GLU A 39 -49.12 -20.51 -16.22
CA GLU A 39 -47.71 -20.91 -16.18
C GLU A 39 -46.86 -19.92 -15.35
N VAL A 40 -47.14 -18.64 -15.39
CA VAL A 40 -46.47 -17.62 -14.56
C VAL A 40 -46.79 -17.81 -13.09
N LYS A 41 -48.06 -18.04 -12.72
CA LYS A 41 -48.49 -18.28 -11.35
C LYS A 41 -47.85 -19.57 -10.75
N THR A 42 -47.76 -20.61 -11.57
CA THR A 42 -47.10 -21.86 -11.14
C THR A 42 -45.60 -21.68 -11.01
N ALA A 43 -44.95 -20.94 -11.89
CA ALA A 43 -43.54 -20.60 -11.81
C ALA A 43 -43.21 -19.73 -10.58
N GLU A 44 -44.04 -18.73 -10.27
CA GLU A 44 -43.91 -17.90 -9.06
C GLU A 44 -44.08 -18.74 -7.78
N GLY A 45 -45.04 -19.72 -7.77
CA GLY A 45 -45.20 -20.65 -6.67
C GLY A 45 -43.94 -21.51 -6.42
N ILE A 46 -43.39 -22.08 -7.48
CA ILE A 46 -42.17 -22.92 -7.39
C ILE A 46 -40.98 -22.07 -6.98
N GLN A 47 -40.87 -20.81 -7.45
CA GLN A 47 -39.78 -19.89 -7.09
C GLN A 47 -39.86 -19.48 -5.60
N LYS A 48 -41.08 -19.30 -5.08
CA LYS A 48 -41.30 -19.04 -3.66
C LYS A 48 -40.94 -20.26 -2.78
N ASP A 49 -41.28 -21.46 -3.19
CA ASP A 49 -40.85 -22.67 -2.52
C ASP A 49 -39.34 -22.86 -2.53
N LEU A 50 -38.69 -22.57 -3.67
CA LEU A 50 -37.22 -22.58 -3.79
C LEU A 50 -36.56 -21.60 -2.83
N SER A 51 -37.10 -20.40 -2.71
CA SER A 51 -36.56 -19.37 -1.80
C SER A 51 -36.72 -19.80 -0.33
N LEU A 52 -37.81 -20.47 0.02
CA LEU A 52 -38.05 -21.00 1.37
C LEU A 52 -37.07 -22.14 1.69
N VAL A 53 -36.86 -23.07 0.77
CA VAL A 53 -35.89 -24.17 0.92
C VAL A 53 -34.48 -23.63 1.01
N ALA A 54 -34.10 -22.59 0.24
CA ALA A 54 -32.81 -21.97 0.31
C ALA A 54 -32.59 -21.25 1.66
N ALA A 55 -33.61 -20.57 2.18
CA ALA A 55 -33.54 -19.91 3.50
C ALA A 55 -33.41 -20.92 4.65
N THR A 56 -34.16 -22.06 4.60
CA THR A 56 -34.01 -23.12 5.60
C THR A 56 -32.66 -23.82 5.51
N LEU A 57 -32.11 -23.98 4.33
CA LEU A 57 -30.80 -24.56 4.11
C LEU A 57 -29.68 -23.64 4.66
N ALA A 58 -29.81 -22.34 4.47
CA ALA A 58 -28.89 -21.34 5.06
C ALA A 58 -28.98 -21.35 6.60
N ALA A 59 -30.19 -21.45 7.18
CA ALA A 59 -30.39 -21.52 8.62
C ALA A 59 -29.79 -22.81 9.24
N GLU A 60 -29.94 -23.94 8.58
CA GLU A 60 -29.36 -25.23 9.01
C GLU A 60 -27.82 -25.22 8.87
N GLN A 61 -27.29 -24.59 7.87
CA GLN A 61 -25.83 -24.41 7.72
C GLN A 61 -25.25 -23.53 8.83
N VAL A 62 -25.92 -22.43 9.19
CA VAL A 62 -25.53 -21.56 10.30
C VAL A 62 -25.68 -22.28 11.66
N ALA A 63 -26.75 -23.04 11.86
CA ALA A 63 -26.96 -23.84 13.08
C ALA A 63 -25.91 -24.97 13.20
N GLY A 64 -25.47 -25.53 12.06
CA GLY A 64 -24.39 -26.53 12.02
C GLY A 64 -22.99 -25.93 12.28
N ALA A 65 -22.80 -24.63 12.05
CA ALA A 65 -21.52 -23.95 12.25
C ALA A 65 -21.25 -23.53 13.71
N SER A 66 -22.25 -23.59 14.59
CA SER A 66 -22.14 -23.16 15.98
C SER A 66 -21.78 -24.25 17.01
N ALA A 67 -21.43 -25.44 16.56
CA ALA A 67 -20.86 -26.46 17.45
C ALA A 67 -19.60 -27.07 16.80
N PRO A 68 -18.45 -27.10 17.49
CA PRO A 68 -17.31 -27.87 16.99
C PRO A 68 -17.62 -29.35 17.09
N VAL A 69 -18.26 -29.92 16.08
CA VAL A 69 -18.46 -31.35 15.98
C VAL A 69 -17.22 -31.98 15.39
N PHE A 70 -16.45 -32.63 16.24
CA PHE A 70 -15.49 -33.64 15.82
C PHE A 70 -16.23 -34.78 15.09
N THR A 71 -16.41 -34.69 13.81
CA THR A 71 -16.86 -35.78 12.98
C THR A 71 -15.65 -36.54 12.46
N GLY A 72 -15.50 -37.75 12.94
CA GLY A 72 -14.60 -38.76 12.40
C GLY A 72 -14.77 -38.86 10.88
N GLY A 73 -13.63 -38.87 10.17
CA GLY A 73 -13.48 -38.61 8.76
C GLY A 73 -14.39 -39.36 7.81
N ALA A 74 -14.89 -38.62 6.84
CA ALA A 74 -15.18 -39.13 5.52
C ALA A 74 -13.90 -39.62 4.84
N PRO A 75 -13.91 -40.61 3.95
CA PRO A 75 -12.73 -41.13 3.28
C PRO A 75 -12.15 -39.99 2.41
N VAL A 76 -10.99 -39.50 2.79
CA VAL A 76 -10.25 -38.52 2.02
C VAL A 76 -9.68 -39.21 0.78
N ALA A 77 -10.16 -38.80 -0.37
CA ALA A 77 -9.57 -39.18 -1.64
C ALA A 77 -8.11 -38.69 -1.72
N GLU A 78 -7.25 -39.59 -2.07
CA GLU A 78 -5.91 -39.48 -2.62
C GLU A 78 -5.01 -38.29 -2.22
N LYS A 79 -3.91 -38.66 -1.58
CA LYS A 79 -2.65 -37.92 -1.48
C LYS A 79 -2.71 -36.56 -0.78
N ASP A 80 -3.01 -36.58 0.48
CA ASP A 80 -2.65 -35.51 1.39
C ASP A 80 -1.13 -35.57 1.63
N VAL A 81 -0.36 -35.03 0.68
CA VAL A 81 1.10 -34.93 0.77
C VAL A 81 1.48 -34.13 2.03
N GLU A 82 0.60 -33.21 2.44
CA GLU A 82 0.77 -32.38 3.63
C GLU A 82 0.69 -33.17 4.93
N LYS A 83 -0.14 -34.20 5.00
CA LYS A 83 -0.28 -35.06 6.18
C LYS A 83 0.56 -36.33 6.12
N ARG A 84 1.32 -36.52 5.06
CA ARG A 84 2.20 -37.68 4.86
C ARG A 84 1.53 -39.05 5.08
N GLY A 85 0.22 -39.14 4.76
CA GLY A 85 -0.56 -40.36 4.87
C GLY A 85 -1.17 -40.65 6.24
N PHE A 86 -1.02 -39.75 7.22
CA PHE A 86 -1.73 -39.87 8.49
C PHE A 86 -3.10 -39.21 8.39
N LYS A 87 -4.14 -39.93 8.86
CA LYS A 87 -5.54 -39.45 8.80
C LYS A 87 -5.83 -38.38 9.85
N ASN A 88 -5.33 -38.59 11.07
CA ASN A 88 -5.57 -37.73 12.22
C ASN A 88 -4.30 -37.53 13.03
N HIS A 89 -4.25 -36.44 13.79
CA HIS A 89 -3.16 -36.15 14.71
C HIS A 89 -2.93 -37.26 15.75
N GLN A 90 -4.02 -37.94 16.20
CA GLN A 90 -3.95 -39.09 17.12
C GLN A 90 -3.22 -40.27 16.47
N GLU A 91 -3.45 -40.57 15.22
CA GLU A 91 -2.75 -41.62 14.48
C GLU A 91 -1.27 -41.37 14.37
N LEU A 92 -0.89 -40.11 14.10
CA LEU A 92 0.51 -39.67 14.08
C LEU A 92 1.16 -39.83 15.46
N LEU A 93 0.49 -39.36 16.53
CA LEU A 93 1.01 -39.46 17.88
C LEU A 93 1.16 -40.92 18.35
N LEU A 94 0.20 -41.81 18.04
CA LEU A 94 0.30 -43.23 18.35
C LEU A 94 1.51 -43.86 17.63
N ALA A 95 1.69 -43.57 16.35
CA ALA A 95 2.84 -44.05 15.60
C ALA A 95 4.18 -43.52 16.16
N VAL A 96 4.21 -42.27 16.62
CA VAL A 96 5.40 -41.70 17.31
C VAL A 96 5.68 -42.36 18.64
N ILE A 97 4.61 -42.63 19.45
CA ILE A 97 4.74 -43.30 20.75
C ILE A 97 5.21 -44.76 20.56
N GLU A 98 4.68 -45.47 19.57
CA GLU A 98 5.11 -46.84 19.27
C GLU A 98 6.58 -46.91 18.84
N ASN A 99 7.07 -45.85 18.23
CA ASN A 99 8.46 -45.73 17.78
C ASN A 99 9.38 -44.89 18.69
N ALA A 100 8.87 -44.50 19.88
CA ALA A 100 9.61 -43.67 20.84
C ALA A 100 10.89 -44.30 21.37
N GLY A 101 11.09 -45.61 21.23
CA GLY A 101 12.30 -46.33 21.61
C GLY A 101 13.37 -46.42 20.50
N ALA A 102 13.09 -45.99 19.31
CA ALA A 102 14.01 -46.03 18.17
C ALA A 102 15.17 -45.04 18.38
N ARG A 103 16.43 -45.51 18.22
CA ARG A 103 17.64 -44.69 18.36
C ARG A 103 18.17 -44.16 17.02
N SER A 104 17.67 -44.69 15.94
CA SER A 104 18.02 -44.26 14.58
C SER A 104 16.82 -44.32 13.66
N ALA A 105 16.84 -43.54 12.57
CA ALA A 105 15.77 -43.53 11.57
C ALA A 105 15.53 -44.91 10.90
N SER A 106 16.55 -45.79 10.94
CA SER A 106 16.45 -47.17 10.41
C SER A 106 15.68 -48.12 11.33
N GLU A 107 15.57 -47.80 12.62
CA GLU A 107 14.82 -48.59 13.61
C GLU A 107 13.33 -48.25 13.69
N VAL A 108 12.92 -47.17 13.01
CA VAL A 108 11.51 -46.76 12.92
C VAL A 108 10.74 -47.78 12.08
N THR A 109 9.71 -48.39 12.65
CA THR A 109 8.93 -49.43 12.00
C THR A 109 7.89 -48.88 11.01
N ASP A 110 7.40 -47.66 11.22
CA ASP A 110 6.43 -47.03 10.31
C ASP A 110 7.16 -46.23 9.21
N ASP A 111 6.99 -46.67 7.96
CA ASP A 111 7.63 -46.05 6.80
C ASP A 111 7.23 -44.56 6.60
N ARG A 112 6.04 -44.18 7.08
CA ARG A 112 5.55 -42.80 7.03
C ARG A 112 6.34 -41.91 7.98
N LEU A 113 6.78 -42.44 9.13
CA LEU A 113 7.61 -41.71 10.09
C LEU A 113 9.08 -41.64 9.68
N LYS A 114 9.59 -42.58 8.88
CA LYS A 114 10.98 -42.54 8.40
C LYS A 114 11.30 -41.27 7.64
N SER A 115 10.34 -40.77 6.86
CA SER A 115 10.47 -39.52 6.10
C SER A 115 10.37 -38.25 6.95
N LEU A 116 9.96 -38.37 8.20
CA LEU A 116 9.82 -37.27 9.18
C LEU A 116 10.90 -37.32 10.26
N ALA A 117 11.73 -38.37 10.28
CA ALA A 117 12.79 -38.53 11.23
C ALA A 117 13.92 -37.51 10.99
N ILE A 118 14.22 -36.69 11.97
CA ILE A 118 15.34 -35.74 11.95
C ILE A 118 16.46 -36.37 12.76
N ALA A 119 17.49 -36.83 12.06
CA ALA A 119 18.74 -37.26 12.68
C ALA A 119 19.58 -36.02 13.01
N ASP A 120 19.39 -35.41 14.17
CA ASP A 120 20.23 -34.31 14.62
C ASP A 120 20.79 -34.58 16.03
N ASP A 121 22.03 -34.95 16.04
CA ASP A 121 22.83 -35.15 17.26
C ASP A 121 23.10 -33.82 18.01
N SER A 122 22.85 -32.68 17.39
CA SER A 122 23.28 -31.37 17.89
C SER A 122 22.27 -30.64 18.78
N LYS A 123 21.04 -31.12 18.89
CA LYS A 123 19.95 -30.39 19.59
C LYS A 123 19.27 -31.14 20.74
N GLY A 124 20.01 -31.93 21.47
CA GLY A 124 19.67 -32.28 22.85
C GLY A 124 18.56 -33.33 23.03
N ALA A 125 18.34 -34.21 22.08
CA ALA A 125 17.63 -35.46 22.33
C ALA A 125 18.66 -36.55 22.67
N PRO A 126 18.96 -36.76 23.93
CA PRO A 126 20.09 -37.61 24.32
C PRO A 126 19.94 -39.09 23.98
N ASN A 127 18.79 -39.57 23.57
CA ASN A 127 18.56 -40.99 23.27
C ASN A 127 17.33 -41.29 22.40
N GLY A 128 17.03 -40.52 21.37
CA GLY A 128 15.86 -40.82 20.52
C GLY A 128 15.83 -40.10 19.21
N VAL A 129 15.04 -40.59 18.24
CA VAL A 129 14.79 -39.94 16.94
C VAL A 129 13.72 -38.88 17.15
N ALA A 130 14.00 -37.65 16.76
CA ALA A 130 13.00 -36.59 16.71
C ALA A 130 12.23 -36.67 15.39
N PHE A 131 10.91 -36.47 15.44
CA PHE A 131 10.04 -36.49 14.26
C PHE A 131 9.52 -35.06 13.99
N ALA A 132 9.65 -34.61 12.75
CA ALA A 132 9.05 -33.35 12.32
C ALA A 132 7.52 -33.50 12.17
N LEU A 133 6.77 -32.55 12.67
CA LEU A 133 5.31 -32.53 12.47
C LEU A 133 4.98 -32.24 11.01
N PRO A 134 4.18 -33.09 10.31
CA PRO A 134 3.76 -32.79 8.96
C PRO A 134 2.95 -31.49 8.88
N PHE A 135 3.06 -30.77 7.78
CA PHE A 135 2.46 -29.45 7.55
C PHE A 135 0.94 -29.39 7.82
N GLY A 136 0.22 -30.45 7.52
CA GLY A 136 -1.24 -30.53 7.70
C GLY A 136 -1.72 -30.62 9.15
N PHE A 137 -0.80 -30.69 10.13
CA PHE A 137 -1.09 -30.74 11.55
C PHE A 137 -0.59 -29.50 12.29
N GLY A 138 -0.69 -28.32 11.69
CA GLY A 138 -0.19 -27.04 12.22
C GLY A 138 -0.56 -26.75 13.67
N PRO A 139 0.19 -25.86 14.35
CA PRO A 139 0.10 -25.64 15.80
C PRO A 139 -1.28 -25.06 16.18
N ARG A 140 -1.91 -25.68 17.16
CA ARG A 140 -3.01 -25.06 17.92
C ARG A 140 -2.42 -24.50 19.21
N ALA A 141 -2.48 -23.18 19.35
CA ALA A 141 -2.16 -22.52 20.60
C ALA A 141 -3.15 -22.98 21.69
N THR A 142 -2.70 -23.82 22.61
CA THR A 142 -3.37 -24.09 23.87
C THR A 142 -2.46 -23.66 25.01
N VAL A 143 -2.99 -22.75 25.82
CA VAL A 143 -2.34 -22.22 27.00
C VAL A 143 -2.27 -23.33 28.07
N GLY A 144 -1.04 -23.69 28.48
CA GLY A 144 -0.74 -24.19 29.80
C GLY A 144 -1.29 -25.58 30.17
N SER A 145 -0.54 -26.64 29.85
CA SER A 145 -0.52 -27.83 30.71
C SER A 145 0.92 -28.24 30.93
N ASP A 146 1.27 -28.64 32.13
CA ASP A 146 2.59 -29.11 32.56
C ASP A 146 2.99 -30.46 31.92
N GLU A 147 2.13 -31.03 31.09
CA GLU A 147 2.35 -32.30 30.46
C GLU A 147 2.76 -32.18 29.01
N HIS A 148 2.54 -32.73 28.03
CA HIS A 148 3.06 -32.58 26.67
C HIS A 148 2.47 -31.35 25.95
N GLY A 149 3.28 -30.34 25.67
CA GLY A 149 2.87 -29.09 25.03
C GLY A 149 3.90 -28.54 24.05
N GLU A 150 3.44 -27.67 23.14
CA GLU A 150 4.28 -27.01 22.13
C GLU A 150 5.27 -26.00 22.76
N TYR A 151 4.97 -25.53 23.98
CA TYR A 151 5.73 -24.48 24.65
C TYR A 151 7.10 -24.96 25.17
N ASP A 152 7.21 -26.21 25.62
CA ASP A 152 8.48 -26.77 26.06
C ASP A 152 9.03 -27.73 25.00
N ASN A 153 10.20 -27.37 24.47
CA ASN A 153 10.92 -28.16 23.47
C ASN A 153 11.12 -29.62 23.90
N ARG A 154 11.32 -29.88 25.22
CA ARG A 154 11.51 -31.21 25.76
C ARG A 154 10.26 -32.09 25.72
N TYR A 155 9.08 -31.47 25.83
CA TYR A 155 7.81 -32.17 26.00
C TYR A 155 6.87 -32.13 24.81
N GLY A 156 7.37 -31.70 23.65
CA GLY A 156 6.59 -31.71 22.41
C GLY A 156 6.96 -30.63 21.40
N GLY A 157 7.62 -29.54 21.83
CA GLY A 157 7.96 -28.42 20.95
C GLY A 157 8.88 -28.79 19.78
N PHE A 158 9.73 -29.81 19.93
CA PHE A 158 10.57 -30.32 18.81
C PHE A 158 9.76 -31.09 17.75
N ALA A 159 8.55 -31.55 18.09
CA ALA A 159 7.68 -32.23 17.12
C ALA A 159 6.93 -31.25 16.20
N VAL A 160 7.01 -29.94 16.49
CA VAL A 160 6.33 -28.90 15.71
C VAL A 160 7.27 -28.39 14.62
N SER A 161 6.92 -28.66 13.38
CA SER A 161 7.67 -28.10 12.26
C SER A 161 7.32 -26.64 12.04
N ALA A 162 8.31 -25.75 12.15
CA ALA A 162 8.14 -24.34 11.81
C ALA A 162 8.08 -24.18 10.30
N VAL A 163 6.90 -23.88 9.79
CA VAL A 163 6.74 -23.50 8.39
C VAL A 163 7.10 -22.02 8.24
N LYS A 164 8.10 -21.75 7.42
CA LYS A 164 8.43 -20.38 7.02
C LYS A 164 7.33 -19.88 6.07
N GLY A 165 6.41 -19.07 6.59
CA GLY A 165 5.46 -18.32 5.76
C GLY A 165 6.17 -17.34 4.83
N ALA A 166 5.45 -16.81 3.85
CA ALA A 166 5.97 -15.75 3.01
C ALA A 166 6.42 -14.56 3.87
N PRO A 167 7.63 -14.03 3.66
CA PRO A 167 8.15 -12.91 4.44
C PRO A 167 7.24 -11.70 4.23
N ARG A 168 6.73 -11.15 5.34
CA ARG A 168 5.96 -9.91 5.32
C ARG A 168 6.79 -8.79 5.94
N PRO A 169 6.81 -7.59 5.39
CA PRO A 169 7.36 -6.45 6.10
C PRO A 169 6.51 -6.20 7.35
N ILE A 170 7.16 -6.05 8.51
CA ILE A 170 6.47 -5.72 9.76
C ILE A 170 6.01 -4.27 9.72
N ILE A 171 6.87 -3.40 9.19
CA ILE A 171 6.60 -1.99 8.98
C ILE A 171 6.98 -1.69 7.53
N GLY A 172 6.06 -1.12 6.77
CA GLY A 172 6.27 -0.76 5.37
C GLY A 172 6.28 0.75 5.16
N PHE A 173 6.70 1.19 3.98
CA PHE A 173 6.54 2.56 3.55
C PHE A 173 5.05 2.90 3.38
N GLU A 174 4.57 3.99 3.97
CA GLU A 174 3.16 4.42 3.93
C GLU A 174 2.67 4.77 2.51
N GLY A 175 3.60 4.89 1.57
CA GLY A 175 3.31 5.27 0.20
C GLY A 175 3.64 6.72 -0.09
N ASP A 176 3.61 7.06 -1.38
CA ASP A 176 3.83 8.43 -1.87
C ASP A 176 2.47 9.07 -2.16
N PRO A 177 1.99 10.04 -1.35
CA PRO A 177 0.72 10.72 -1.58
C PRO A 177 0.73 11.58 -2.86
N THR A 178 1.90 11.85 -3.42
CA THR A 178 2.06 12.60 -4.67
C THR A 178 2.06 11.73 -5.91
N ALA A 179 2.09 10.39 -5.75
CA ALA A 179 2.10 9.46 -6.86
C ALA A 179 0.88 9.65 -7.78
N GLY A 180 1.13 9.72 -9.09
CA GLY A 180 0.09 9.96 -10.09
C GLY A 180 -0.50 11.37 -10.10
N ARG A 181 0.00 12.30 -9.29
CA ARG A 181 -0.42 13.72 -9.26
C ARG A 181 0.61 14.66 -9.88
N THR A 182 1.82 14.20 -10.08
CA THR A 182 2.93 14.92 -10.71
C THR A 182 2.80 14.87 -12.23
N GLU A 183 3.34 15.90 -12.92
CA GLU A 183 3.46 15.92 -14.36
C GLU A 183 4.59 15.00 -14.81
N ASN A 184 4.27 13.95 -15.55
CA ASN A 184 5.28 13.01 -16.03
C ASN A 184 5.85 13.47 -17.37
N ILE A 185 7.14 13.78 -17.42
CA ILE A 185 7.88 14.21 -18.61
C ILE A 185 8.63 13.01 -19.20
N PRO A 186 8.30 12.58 -20.43
CA PRO A 186 9.00 11.48 -21.07
C PRO A 186 10.45 11.90 -21.39
N MET A 187 11.43 11.18 -20.83
CA MET A 187 12.85 11.47 -21.06
C MET A 187 13.47 10.47 -22.04
N GLN A 188 13.88 10.94 -23.22
CA GLN A 188 14.63 10.15 -24.21
C GLN A 188 16.14 10.40 -24.09
N ALA A 189 16.55 11.44 -23.39
CA ALA A 189 17.94 11.80 -23.13
C ALA A 189 18.15 12.09 -21.64
N PRO A 190 19.40 12.01 -21.12
CA PRO A 190 19.69 12.27 -19.72
C PRO A 190 19.40 13.71 -19.29
N THR A 191 19.27 14.63 -20.25
CA THR A 191 18.88 16.02 -20.02
C THR A 191 17.79 16.40 -20.99
N VAL A 192 16.69 16.95 -20.49
CA VAL A 192 15.58 17.49 -21.27
C VAL A 192 15.50 18.98 -21.01
N GLU A 193 15.54 19.78 -22.06
CA GLU A 193 15.34 21.23 -22.00
C GLU A 193 13.96 21.56 -22.59
N MET A 194 13.21 22.35 -21.88
CA MET A 194 11.88 22.82 -22.29
C MET A 194 11.86 24.34 -22.30
N ASP A 195 11.35 24.92 -23.36
CA ASP A 195 11.14 26.36 -23.45
C ASP A 195 9.86 26.72 -22.71
N ALA A 196 9.95 27.65 -21.77
CA ALA A 196 8.83 28.19 -21.03
C ALA A 196 8.71 29.70 -21.23
N LEU A 197 7.50 30.24 -21.14
CA LEU A 197 7.28 31.66 -21.12
C LEU A 197 7.66 32.25 -19.75
N VAL A 198 8.27 33.39 -19.73
CA VAL A 198 8.54 34.15 -18.50
C VAL A 198 7.27 34.79 -18.01
N ASP A 199 6.54 34.06 -17.14
CA ASP A 199 5.25 34.48 -16.60
C ASP A 199 5.34 34.68 -15.07
N LYS A 200 6.13 35.69 -14.65
CA LYS A 200 6.39 35.97 -13.23
C LYS A 200 5.49 37.07 -12.67
N ASN A 201 4.93 37.91 -13.54
CA ASN A 201 4.24 39.11 -13.12
C ASN A 201 3.03 39.42 -14.02
N HIS A 202 1.86 39.20 -13.47
CA HIS A 202 0.58 39.49 -14.12
C HIS A 202 0.13 40.96 -14.01
N THR A 203 0.90 41.86 -13.43
CA THR A 203 0.52 43.26 -13.32
C THR A 203 0.45 43.95 -14.68
N SER A 204 1.30 43.54 -15.60
CA SER A 204 1.35 44.13 -16.96
C SER A 204 1.00 43.14 -18.07
N SER A 205 1.29 41.86 -17.88
CA SER A 205 1.08 40.82 -18.91
C SER A 205 0.85 39.47 -18.29
N VAL A 206 -0.04 38.66 -18.86
CA VAL A 206 -0.27 37.25 -18.52
C VAL A 206 0.33 36.29 -19.56
N ALA A 207 1.09 36.81 -20.53
CA ALA A 207 1.61 36.00 -21.63
C ALA A 207 3.06 36.43 -21.96
N GLY A 208 3.96 36.37 -20.95
CA GLY A 208 5.37 36.57 -21.14
C GLY A 208 5.78 37.95 -21.67
N GLY A 209 5.06 39.03 -21.33
CA GLY A 209 5.39 40.37 -21.72
C GLY A 209 4.54 40.96 -22.87
N LEU A 210 3.60 40.20 -23.44
CA LEU A 210 2.68 40.77 -24.43
C LEU A 210 1.67 41.69 -23.75
N THR A 211 1.55 42.92 -24.23
CA THR A 211 0.66 43.95 -23.72
C THR A 211 -0.43 44.28 -24.71
N LEU A 212 -1.66 44.50 -24.24
CA LEU A 212 -2.76 44.99 -25.03
C LEU A 212 -3.15 46.41 -24.58
N THR A 213 -3.25 47.33 -25.50
CA THR A 213 -3.67 48.70 -25.23
C THR A 213 -4.85 49.09 -26.11
N ARG A 214 -5.85 49.77 -25.53
CA ARG A 214 -6.84 50.47 -26.32
C ARG A 214 -6.29 51.82 -26.73
N ARG A 215 -6.37 52.13 -28.01
CA ARG A 215 -5.87 53.40 -28.50
C ARG A 215 -6.98 54.28 -29.07
N ALA A 216 -6.77 55.57 -29.03
CA ALA A 216 -7.55 56.52 -29.84
C ALA A 216 -7.03 56.55 -31.27
N GLU A 217 -7.80 57.16 -32.18
CA GLU A 217 -7.43 57.31 -33.57
C GLU A 217 -6.13 58.08 -33.71
N ALA A 218 -5.26 57.68 -34.68
CA ALA A 218 -4.00 58.30 -35.01
C ALA A 218 -2.88 58.25 -33.93
N VAL A 219 -3.01 57.47 -32.87
CA VAL A 219 -1.93 57.27 -31.85
C VAL A 219 -1.04 56.11 -32.25
N THR A 220 0.29 56.25 -32.09
CA THR A 220 1.28 55.21 -32.39
C THR A 220 1.15 54.03 -31.41
N LEU A 221 1.18 52.80 -31.91
CA LEU A 221 1.20 51.58 -31.12
C LEU A 221 2.65 51.29 -30.68
N SER A 222 2.82 50.94 -29.42
CA SER A 222 4.09 50.35 -28.94
C SER A 222 4.09 48.84 -29.21
N SER A 223 5.17 48.32 -29.72
CA SER A 223 5.35 46.89 -29.92
C SER A 223 5.63 46.19 -28.57
N SER A 224 5.10 45.00 -28.38
CA SER A 224 5.42 44.12 -27.25
C SER A 224 5.98 42.79 -27.76
N ARG A 225 6.82 42.14 -26.95
CA ARG A 225 7.49 40.89 -27.32
C ARG A 225 7.43 39.92 -26.15
N GLN A 226 7.39 38.63 -26.46
CA GLN A 226 7.46 37.58 -25.47
C GLN A 226 8.90 37.35 -25.02
N GLU A 227 9.05 37.11 -23.73
CA GLU A 227 10.29 36.62 -23.14
C GLU A 227 10.15 35.13 -22.85
N MET A 228 11.17 34.35 -23.19
CA MET A 228 11.21 32.90 -22.96
C MET A 228 12.37 32.57 -22.03
N GLU A 229 12.21 31.54 -21.23
CA GLU A 229 13.24 30.96 -20.40
C GLU A 229 13.27 29.43 -20.60
N LYS A 230 14.41 28.82 -20.29
CA LYS A 230 14.56 27.37 -20.36
C LYS A 230 14.40 26.74 -18.99
N ILE A 231 13.62 25.64 -18.95
CA ILE A 231 13.55 24.73 -17.82
C ILE A 231 14.36 23.50 -18.21
N THR A 232 15.35 23.15 -17.39
CA THR A 232 16.23 22.01 -17.65
C THR A 232 15.99 20.95 -16.60
N LEU A 233 15.60 19.74 -17.04
CA LEU A 233 15.54 18.54 -16.20
C LEU A 233 16.74 17.66 -16.50
N LYS A 234 17.55 17.35 -15.49
CA LYS A 234 18.72 16.48 -15.61
C LYS A 234 18.53 15.24 -14.78
N ALA A 235 18.51 14.07 -15.44
CA ALA A 235 18.40 12.79 -14.77
C ALA A 235 19.66 12.45 -13.97
N THR A 236 19.48 12.21 -12.69
CA THR A 236 20.50 11.77 -11.75
C THR A 236 20.36 10.28 -11.49
N SER A 237 21.46 9.63 -11.11
CA SER A 237 21.46 8.17 -10.88
C SER A 237 21.30 7.88 -9.40
N LEU A 238 20.32 7.03 -9.09
CA LEU A 238 20.09 6.47 -7.77
C LEU A 238 20.50 4.98 -7.79
N TRP A 239 21.27 4.54 -6.81
CA TRP A 239 21.88 3.22 -6.79
C TRP A 239 21.63 2.52 -5.46
N GLY A 240 21.34 1.22 -5.55
CA GLY A 240 21.32 0.32 -4.42
C GLY A 240 22.22 -0.89 -4.69
N LEU A 241 22.95 -1.36 -3.69
CA LEU A 241 23.83 -2.53 -3.79
C LEU A 241 23.60 -3.43 -2.58
N ALA A 242 23.47 -4.73 -2.82
CA ALA A 242 23.43 -5.75 -1.79
C ALA A 242 24.38 -6.89 -2.13
N PHE A 243 25.02 -7.46 -1.11
CA PHE A 243 25.83 -8.68 -1.23
C PHE A 243 25.10 -9.82 -0.55
N ILE A 244 25.05 -10.96 -1.21
CA ILE A 244 24.38 -12.17 -0.75
C ILE A 244 25.36 -13.33 -0.94
N THR A 245 25.54 -14.17 0.09
CA THR A 245 26.39 -15.36 -0.01
C THR A 245 25.74 -16.44 -0.87
N GLU A 246 26.54 -17.18 -1.64
CA GLU A 246 26.04 -18.29 -2.46
C GLU A 246 25.41 -19.41 -1.59
N GLU A 247 25.91 -19.61 -0.38
CA GLU A 247 25.35 -20.56 0.60
C GLU A 247 23.91 -20.16 0.99
N LEU A 248 23.70 -18.88 1.29
CA LEU A 248 22.34 -18.38 1.60
C LEU A 248 21.40 -18.53 0.40
N LEU A 249 21.89 -18.36 -0.83
CA LEU A 249 21.09 -18.56 -2.03
C LEU A 249 20.77 -20.04 -2.28
N ALA A 250 21.70 -20.94 -1.96
CA ALA A 250 21.50 -22.38 -2.10
C ALA A 250 20.52 -22.93 -1.05
N ASP A 251 20.66 -22.49 0.21
CA ASP A 251 19.88 -23.00 1.33
C ASP A 251 18.55 -22.27 1.54
N SER A 252 18.44 -21.06 0.98
CA SER A 252 17.23 -20.25 1.10
C SER A 252 16.28 -20.54 -0.06
N PRO A 253 14.98 -20.74 0.20
CA PRO A 253 14.00 -20.81 -0.86
C PRO A 253 14.02 -19.48 -1.67
N ALA A 254 13.69 -19.56 -2.96
CA ALA A 254 13.74 -18.47 -3.96
C ALA A 254 13.10 -17.13 -3.49
N SER A 255 12.37 -17.14 -2.38
CA SER A 255 11.73 -15.98 -1.76
C SER A 255 12.71 -14.92 -1.22
N PHE A 256 13.99 -15.26 -0.93
CA PHE A 256 14.93 -14.30 -0.34
C PHE A 256 15.35 -13.21 -1.34
N VAL A 257 15.69 -13.58 -2.57
CA VAL A 257 16.04 -12.60 -3.63
C VAL A 257 14.86 -11.69 -3.94
N ALA A 258 13.65 -12.28 -4.03
CA ALA A 258 12.42 -11.51 -4.22
C ALA A 258 12.17 -10.52 -3.07
N ARG A 259 12.45 -10.92 -1.82
CA ARG A 259 12.34 -10.05 -0.65
C ARG A 259 13.30 -8.86 -0.73
N VAL A 260 14.56 -9.10 -1.09
CA VAL A 260 15.57 -8.04 -1.26
C VAL A 260 15.15 -7.10 -2.38
N SER A 261 14.68 -7.62 -3.51
CA SER A 261 14.19 -6.84 -4.64
C SER A 261 12.99 -5.96 -4.25
N ASN A 262 12.00 -6.52 -3.55
CA ASN A 262 10.84 -5.77 -3.06
C ASN A 262 11.24 -4.71 -2.02
N GLY A 263 12.21 -5.02 -1.15
CA GLY A 263 12.76 -4.07 -0.19
C GLY A 263 13.42 -2.88 -0.88
N PHE A 264 14.21 -3.13 -1.94
CA PHE A 264 14.77 -2.03 -2.74
C PHE A 264 13.69 -1.23 -3.47
N GLY A 265 12.65 -1.89 -4.01
CA GLY A 265 11.52 -1.19 -4.64
C GLY A 265 10.84 -0.20 -3.69
N ALA A 266 10.56 -0.62 -2.45
CA ALA A 266 10.02 0.25 -1.40
C ALA A 266 10.99 1.38 -1.04
N GLN A 267 12.28 1.07 -0.89
CA GLN A 267 13.30 2.07 -0.55
C GLN A 267 13.51 3.11 -1.67
N PHE A 268 13.48 2.71 -2.94
CA PHE A 268 13.52 3.64 -4.07
C PHE A 268 12.32 4.59 -4.06
N SER A 269 11.11 4.08 -3.79
CA SER A 269 9.90 4.90 -3.71
C SER A 269 9.96 5.90 -2.55
N ALA A 270 10.38 5.46 -1.37
CA ALA A 270 10.55 6.29 -0.20
C ALA A 270 11.62 7.39 -0.41
N HIS A 271 12.75 7.02 -1.01
CA HIS A 271 13.84 7.96 -1.29
C HIS A 271 13.42 9.02 -2.31
N LYS A 272 12.75 8.62 -3.41
CA LYS A 272 12.21 9.56 -4.40
C LYS A 272 11.19 10.53 -3.79
N PHE A 273 10.32 10.03 -2.92
CA PHE A 273 9.38 10.91 -2.22
C PHE A 273 10.10 11.92 -1.32
N ASN A 274 11.12 11.48 -0.56
CA ASN A 274 11.94 12.40 0.23
C ASN A 274 12.68 13.42 -0.63
N GLU A 275 13.20 13.03 -1.80
CA GLU A 275 13.83 13.96 -2.74
C GLU A 275 12.84 14.96 -3.33
N LYS A 276 11.59 14.59 -3.62
CA LYS A 276 10.53 15.53 -4.03
C LYS A 276 10.26 16.58 -2.95
N LEU A 277 10.44 16.24 -1.69
CA LEU A 277 10.28 17.19 -0.59
C LEU A 277 11.56 18.01 -0.37
N ARG A 278 12.73 17.39 -0.27
CA ARG A 278 13.98 18.00 0.24
C ARG A 278 15.17 17.94 -0.72
N GLY A 279 15.02 17.41 -1.91
CA GLY A 279 16.14 17.30 -2.85
C GLY A 279 16.83 18.64 -3.11
N THR A 280 18.14 18.61 -3.23
CA THR A 280 18.97 19.83 -3.33
C THR A 280 19.00 20.46 -4.71
N GLY A 281 18.56 19.74 -5.77
CA GLY A 281 18.68 20.18 -7.16
C GLY A 281 20.09 20.01 -7.76
N VAL A 282 21.07 19.61 -6.95
CA VAL A 282 22.44 19.36 -7.40
C VAL A 282 22.78 17.89 -7.14
N GLY A 283 22.87 17.10 -8.20
CA GLY A 283 23.05 15.64 -8.09
C GLY A 283 21.81 14.89 -7.59
N ALA A 284 20.72 15.58 -7.35
CA ALA A 284 19.42 15.06 -6.93
C ALA A 284 18.30 15.92 -7.54
N PRO A 285 17.05 15.45 -7.62
CA PRO A 285 15.89 16.28 -7.96
C PRO A 285 15.80 17.54 -7.08
N LEU A 286 15.15 18.59 -7.57
CA LEU A 286 14.90 19.79 -6.76
C LEU A 286 13.61 19.62 -5.96
N GLY A 287 13.72 19.56 -4.64
CA GLY A 287 12.61 19.39 -3.73
C GLY A 287 11.83 20.68 -3.46
N VAL A 288 10.56 20.52 -3.11
CA VAL A 288 9.65 21.65 -2.84
C VAL A 288 10.11 22.51 -1.66
N LEU A 289 10.62 21.89 -0.58
CA LEU A 289 11.12 22.61 0.60
C LEU A 289 12.44 23.37 0.33
N THR A 290 13.22 22.93 -0.64
CA THR A 290 14.47 23.57 -1.06
C THR A 290 14.22 24.68 -2.08
N ALA A 291 13.19 24.52 -2.92
CA ALA A 291 12.82 25.46 -3.99
C ALA A 291 12.10 26.70 -3.45
N LEU A 292 12.63 27.37 -2.43
CA LEU A 292 12.03 28.55 -1.81
C LEU A 292 12.13 29.79 -2.69
N ALA A 293 11.06 30.58 -2.73
CA ALA A 293 11.03 31.88 -3.41
C ALA A 293 11.91 32.90 -2.70
N SER A 294 12.09 32.81 -1.39
CA SER A 294 12.98 33.68 -0.60
C SER A 294 14.45 33.54 -0.96
N SER A 295 14.86 32.33 -1.35
CA SER A 295 16.25 32.06 -1.82
C SER A 295 16.42 32.18 -3.33
N SER A 296 15.36 32.53 -4.07
CA SER A 296 15.33 32.58 -5.54
C SER A 296 15.66 31.26 -6.24
N LEU A 297 15.52 30.14 -5.52
CA LEU A 297 15.74 28.78 -6.04
C LEU A 297 14.50 28.18 -6.67
N GLY A 298 13.31 28.68 -6.36
CA GLY A 298 12.07 28.16 -6.91
C GLY A 298 10.81 28.93 -6.51
N PRO A 299 9.62 28.35 -6.76
CA PRO A 299 8.36 29.04 -6.55
C PRO A 299 7.82 28.96 -5.12
N THR A 300 8.31 28.06 -4.27
CA THR A 300 7.70 27.73 -2.97
C THR A 300 7.67 28.93 -2.04
N ILE A 301 6.47 29.24 -1.53
CA ILE A 301 6.25 30.34 -0.59
C ILE A 301 6.24 29.78 0.82
N SER A 302 7.04 30.38 1.71
CA SER A 302 7.02 30.13 3.14
C SER A 302 6.09 31.14 3.84
N ILE A 303 5.20 30.64 4.68
CA ILE A 303 4.28 31.47 5.49
C ILE A 303 4.83 31.58 6.91
N ALA A 304 5.21 32.78 7.29
CA ALA A 304 5.72 33.05 8.63
C ALA A 304 4.66 32.86 9.71
N LYS A 305 5.11 32.59 10.93
CA LYS A 305 4.25 32.49 12.12
C LYS A 305 3.47 33.79 12.39
N GLU A 306 2.35 33.68 13.06
CA GLU A 306 1.57 34.83 13.50
C GLU A 306 2.24 35.56 14.67
N THR A 307 1.99 36.86 14.78
CA THR A 307 2.47 37.65 15.92
C THR A 307 1.85 37.13 17.21
N GLY A 308 2.68 36.75 18.19
CA GLY A 308 2.24 36.17 19.45
C GLY A 308 1.89 34.68 19.41
N GLN A 309 2.12 34.00 18.30
CA GLN A 309 1.96 32.54 18.22
C GLN A 309 3.06 31.85 19.04
N ALA A 310 2.65 30.90 19.88
CA ALA A 310 3.57 30.08 20.65
C ALA A 310 4.45 29.23 19.72
N ALA A 311 5.64 28.87 20.20
CA ALA A 311 6.50 27.93 19.48
C ALA A 311 5.78 26.58 19.30
N ASP A 312 6.09 25.87 18.22
CA ASP A 312 5.61 24.52 17.91
C ASP A 312 4.08 24.38 17.95
N THR A 313 3.35 25.42 17.50
CA THR A 313 1.88 25.41 17.45
C THR A 313 1.35 25.75 16.06
N PHE A 314 0.13 25.27 15.75
CA PHE A 314 -0.65 25.68 14.58
C PHE A 314 -1.69 26.74 14.96
N ASP A 315 -1.78 27.80 14.17
CA ASP A 315 -2.87 28.78 14.22
C ASP A 315 -3.74 28.64 12.96
N TYR A 316 -5.06 28.71 13.11
CA TYR A 316 -5.98 28.68 11.97
C TYR A 316 -5.67 29.73 10.90
N ARG A 317 -5.12 30.89 11.32
CA ARG A 317 -4.71 31.99 10.42
C ARG A 317 -3.59 31.55 9.48
N ASN A 318 -2.64 30.74 9.96
CA ASN A 318 -1.56 30.20 9.15
C ASN A 318 -2.12 29.36 8.00
N VAL A 319 -3.06 28.45 8.31
CA VAL A 319 -3.69 27.56 7.32
C VAL A 319 -4.51 28.35 6.30
N ILE A 320 -5.25 29.38 6.75
CA ILE A 320 -6.01 30.27 5.85
C ILE A 320 -5.05 31.06 4.93
N LYS A 321 -3.94 31.58 5.47
CA LYS A 321 -2.92 32.27 4.66
C LYS A 321 -2.27 31.35 3.65
N MET A 322 -1.96 30.12 4.01
CA MET A 322 -1.43 29.12 3.07
C MET A 322 -2.40 28.90 1.90
N ARG A 323 -3.69 28.71 2.22
CA ARG A 323 -4.73 28.55 1.18
C ARG A 323 -4.81 29.77 0.26
N SER A 324 -4.74 31.00 0.80
CA SER A 324 -4.85 32.24 0.01
C SER A 324 -3.68 32.42 -0.96
N ARG A 325 -2.53 31.84 -0.65
CA ARG A 325 -1.29 31.94 -1.45
C ARG A 325 -1.12 30.78 -2.43
N CYS A 326 -1.96 29.75 -2.36
CA CYS A 326 -1.88 28.57 -3.21
C CYS A 326 -2.57 28.81 -4.56
N HIS A 327 -1.78 28.74 -5.65
CA HIS A 327 -2.30 28.75 -7.02
C HIS A 327 -2.78 27.35 -7.39
N GLY A 328 -4.00 27.24 -7.98
CA GLY A 328 -4.57 25.95 -8.36
C GLY A 328 -5.04 25.10 -7.18
N TYR A 329 -5.59 25.72 -6.14
CA TYR A 329 -6.08 25.05 -4.92
C TYR A 329 -7.03 23.88 -5.19
N GLY A 330 -7.77 23.91 -6.31
CA GLY A 330 -8.69 22.83 -6.73
C GLY A 330 -8.03 21.45 -6.87
N ASN A 331 -6.74 21.38 -7.18
CA ASN A 331 -5.98 20.12 -7.34
C ASN A 331 -4.93 19.93 -6.24
N ALA A 332 -4.85 20.87 -5.29
CA ALA A 332 -3.86 20.80 -4.23
C ALA A 332 -4.20 19.75 -3.18
N ILE A 333 -3.17 19.22 -2.54
CA ILE A 333 -3.25 18.32 -1.38
C ILE A 333 -2.40 18.90 -0.24
N TRP A 334 -2.79 18.55 0.98
CA TRP A 334 -2.01 18.81 2.17
C TRP A 334 -1.15 17.61 2.52
N ILE A 335 0.08 17.86 2.94
CA ILE A 335 0.98 16.84 3.48
C ILE A 335 1.47 17.36 4.83
N ALA A 336 1.38 16.54 5.86
CA ALA A 336 1.81 16.88 7.22
C ALA A 336 2.51 15.68 7.88
N ASN A 337 3.27 15.96 8.94
CA ASN A 337 3.79 14.90 9.80
C ASN A 337 2.67 14.36 10.71
N HIS A 338 2.77 13.10 11.15
CA HIS A 338 1.86 12.49 12.11
C HIS A 338 1.76 13.29 13.43
N ASP A 339 2.87 13.89 13.88
CA ASP A 339 2.92 14.73 15.07
C ASP A 339 2.03 15.98 14.99
N CYS A 340 1.68 16.39 13.77
CA CYS A 340 0.81 17.53 13.55
C CYS A 340 -0.68 17.24 13.81
N TYR A 341 -1.08 15.95 13.75
CA TYR A 341 -2.47 15.52 13.84
C TYR A 341 -3.20 16.04 15.09
N PRO A 342 -2.65 15.93 16.33
CA PRO A 342 -3.36 16.36 17.53
C PRO A 342 -3.72 17.85 17.53
N GLN A 343 -2.85 18.68 16.98
CA GLN A 343 -3.09 20.12 16.90
C GLN A 343 -4.03 20.49 15.75
N LEU A 344 -3.93 19.82 14.62
CA LEU A 344 -4.82 20.04 13.47
C LEU A 344 -6.25 19.62 13.77
N ALA A 345 -6.45 18.52 14.50
CA ALA A 345 -7.77 17.99 14.84
C ALA A 345 -8.60 18.95 15.72
N VAL A 346 -7.94 19.74 16.57
CA VAL A 346 -8.60 20.71 17.43
C VAL A 346 -8.64 22.14 16.85
N LEU A 347 -8.07 22.32 15.65
CA LEU A 347 -7.96 23.62 15.01
C LEU A 347 -9.33 24.16 14.60
N SER A 348 -9.72 25.29 15.16
CA SER A 348 -11.02 25.92 14.90
C SER A 348 -10.89 27.39 14.59
N ILE A 349 -11.80 27.89 13.73
CA ILE A 349 -11.96 29.32 13.50
C ILE A 349 -12.90 29.84 14.58
N PRO A 350 -12.53 30.88 15.37
CA PRO A 350 -13.42 31.46 16.39
C PRO A 350 -14.59 32.18 15.72
N VAL A 351 -15.73 31.53 15.68
CA VAL A 351 -17.01 32.11 15.20
C VAL A 351 -18.01 32.04 16.33
N GLY A 352 -18.29 33.18 16.98
CA GLY A 352 -19.17 33.23 18.14
C GLY A 352 -18.62 32.43 19.33
N VAL A 353 -19.48 31.71 20.04
CA VAL A 353 -19.13 30.94 21.25
C VAL A 353 -18.66 29.51 20.90
N GLY A 354 -18.97 28.99 19.71
CA GLY A 354 -18.79 27.57 19.38
C GLY A 354 -17.64 27.24 18.43
N GLY A 355 -17.09 28.22 17.69
CA GLY A 355 -16.06 27.99 16.70
C GLY A 355 -16.48 27.04 15.51
N GLN A 356 -15.81 27.15 14.39
CA GLN A 356 -15.96 26.23 13.24
C GLN A 356 -14.67 25.46 13.06
N LEU A 357 -14.74 24.13 13.02
CA LEU A 357 -13.58 23.29 12.77
C LEU A 357 -13.05 23.51 11.34
N VAL A 358 -11.77 23.68 11.23
CA VAL A 358 -11.01 23.80 9.96
C VAL A 358 -10.70 22.43 9.40
N TYR A 359 -10.49 21.49 10.29
CA TYR A 359 -10.20 20.09 10.01
C TYR A 359 -11.50 19.27 10.02
N GLN A 360 -11.67 18.43 9.03
CA GLN A 360 -12.80 17.52 8.91
C GLN A 360 -12.27 16.09 8.87
N GLN A 361 -12.47 15.39 9.97
CA GLN A 361 -12.13 13.98 10.08
C GLN A 361 -13.07 13.16 9.20
N SER A 362 -12.51 12.23 8.43
CA SER A 362 -13.29 11.27 7.65
C SER A 362 -13.83 10.17 8.57
N LEU A 363 -15.13 9.89 8.45
CA LEU A 363 -15.77 8.75 9.11
C LEU A 363 -15.81 7.50 8.22
N SER A 364 -15.26 7.58 7.01
CA SER A 364 -15.20 6.50 6.03
C SER A 364 -13.74 6.13 5.74
N GLU A 365 -13.41 4.84 5.77
CA GLU A 365 -12.07 4.33 5.47
C GLU A 365 -11.57 4.69 4.05
N ASP A 366 -12.50 4.86 3.10
CA ASP A 366 -12.16 5.13 1.70
C ASP A 366 -11.85 6.62 1.42
N ARG A 367 -12.04 7.52 2.38
CA ARG A 367 -11.83 8.96 2.16
C ARG A 367 -10.78 9.50 3.10
N PRO A 368 -9.76 10.22 2.57
CA PRO A 368 -8.81 10.90 3.44
C PRO A 368 -9.49 12.03 4.22
N ASP A 369 -8.90 12.37 5.35
CA ASP A 369 -9.28 13.56 6.11
C ASP A 369 -9.16 14.82 5.27
N MET A 370 -9.93 15.85 5.59
CA MET A 370 -9.96 17.08 4.82
C MET A 370 -9.57 18.30 5.68
N LEU A 371 -8.68 19.10 5.12
CA LEU A 371 -8.31 20.40 5.68
C LEU A 371 -8.73 21.50 4.71
N LEU A 372 -9.62 22.39 5.13
CA LEU A 372 -10.23 23.43 4.28
C LEU A 372 -10.81 22.89 2.95
N GLY A 373 -11.40 21.68 2.96
CA GLY A 373 -12.02 21.08 1.78
C GLY A 373 -11.04 20.41 0.79
N ARG A 374 -9.78 20.21 1.20
CA ARG A 374 -8.79 19.44 0.43
C ARG A 374 -8.25 18.27 1.25
N PRO A 375 -7.91 17.14 0.60
CA PRO A 375 -7.40 15.97 1.31
C PRO A 375 -6.06 16.28 1.97
N ILE A 376 -5.88 15.77 3.19
CA ILE A 376 -4.63 15.78 3.93
C ILE A 376 -4.10 14.36 4.04
N PHE A 377 -2.80 14.22 3.82
CA PHE A 377 -2.05 12.98 3.96
C PHE A 377 -0.97 13.16 5.00
N TYR A 378 -0.83 12.17 5.86
CA TYR A 378 0.22 12.14 6.87
C TYR A 378 1.40 11.32 6.37
N SER A 379 2.62 11.77 6.67
CA SER A 379 3.83 11.06 6.27
C SER A 379 4.97 11.40 7.22
N GLU A 380 5.76 10.39 7.55
CA GLU A 380 6.99 10.51 8.34
C GLU A 380 8.07 11.39 7.66
N TYR A 381 7.94 11.62 6.35
CA TYR A 381 8.89 12.45 5.58
C TYR A 381 8.62 13.95 5.67
N ALA A 382 7.48 14.40 6.19
CA ALA A 382 7.28 15.80 6.54
C ALA A 382 8.04 16.15 7.83
N ASN A 383 8.42 17.41 8.03
CA ASN A 383 9.14 17.83 9.24
C ASN A 383 8.23 17.76 10.47
N THR A 384 8.83 17.64 11.63
CA THR A 384 8.13 17.68 12.92
C THR A 384 7.51 19.05 13.17
N VAL A 385 6.57 19.09 14.10
CA VAL A 385 5.85 20.33 14.44
C VAL A 385 6.82 21.44 14.84
N GLY A 386 6.65 22.60 14.26
CA GLY A 386 7.48 23.77 14.52
C GLY A 386 8.58 24.02 13.52
N ASP A 387 9.02 23.01 12.80
CA ASP A 387 10.04 23.13 11.76
C ASP A 387 9.42 23.53 10.40
N GLN A 388 10.23 24.18 9.55
CA GLN A 388 9.77 24.55 8.21
C GLN A 388 9.36 23.33 7.39
N GLY A 389 8.11 23.30 6.90
CA GLY A 389 7.58 22.19 6.10
C GLY A 389 6.97 21.07 6.90
N ASP A 390 6.57 21.32 8.14
CA ASP A 390 5.71 20.45 8.94
C ASP A 390 4.30 20.35 8.36
N LEU A 391 3.83 21.41 7.69
CA LEU A 391 2.62 21.46 6.89
C LEU A 391 2.93 22.00 5.50
N ILE A 392 2.65 21.22 4.49
CA ILE A 392 2.89 21.52 3.08
C ILE A 392 1.56 21.52 2.33
N LEU A 393 1.26 22.59 1.64
CA LEU A 393 0.15 22.66 0.68
C LEU A 393 0.73 22.69 -0.73
N GLY A 394 0.47 21.67 -1.52
CA GLY A 394 1.03 21.57 -2.86
C GLY A 394 0.02 21.18 -3.93
N ASN A 395 0.05 21.92 -5.03
CA ASN A 395 -0.53 21.49 -6.30
C ASN A 395 0.53 20.71 -7.08
N TRP A 396 0.56 19.41 -6.92
CA TRP A 396 1.61 18.54 -7.46
C TRP A 396 1.57 18.41 -8.99
N SER A 397 0.49 18.83 -9.66
CA SER A 397 0.49 18.92 -11.13
C SER A 397 1.51 19.96 -11.66
N ALA A 398 2.01 20.85 -10.80
CA ALA A 398 3.08 21.77 -11.12
C ALA A 398 4.48 21.27 -10.71
N TYR A 399 4.62 19.98 -10.40
CA TYR A 399 5.90 19.31 -10.19
C TYR A 399 6.16 18.35 -11.34
N MET A 400 7.22 18.58 -12.08
CA MET A 400 7.65 17.75 -13.20
C MET A 400 8.50 16.60 -12.68
N GLU A 401 8.17 15.40 -13.08
CA GLU A 401 8.94 14.19 -12.79
C GLU A 401 9.28 13.49 -14.11
N GLY A 402 10.53 13.10 -14.28
CA GLY A 402 10.98 12.39 -15.47
C GLY A 402 11.79 11.16 -15.11
N ILE A 403 11.47 10.04 -15.72
CA ILE A 403 12.24 8.80 -15.59
C ILE A 403 12.99 8.57 -16.90
N TYR A 404 14.31 8.64 -16.86
CA TYR A 404 15.16 8.35 -18.02
C TYR A 404 15.44 6.86 -18.15
N GLN A 405 15.78 6.21 -17.04
CA GLN A 405 15.96 4.76 -16.97
C GLN A 405 15.15 4.23 -15.78
N PRO A 406 14.20 3.31 -16.01
CA PRO A 406 13.48 2.65 -14.92
C PRO A 406 14.44 1.80 -14.08
N ILE A 407 13.96 1.32 -12.95
CA ILE A 407 14.74 0.45 -12.06
C ILE A 407 15.23 -0.77 -12.84
N GLN A 408 16.56 -0.91 -12.90
CA GLN A 408 17.24 -2.04 -13.51
C GLN A 408 18.02 -2.79 -12.45
N SER A 409 17.96 -4.12 -12.49
CA SER A 409 18.80 -4.99 -11.66
C SER A 409 19.92 -5.59 -12.49
N ALA A 410 21.09 -5.71 -11.88
CA ALA A 410 22.23 -6.41 -12.47
C ALA A 410 22.93 -7.22 -11.38
N GLU A 411 23.36 -8.43 -11.72
CA GLU A 411 24.04 -9.34 -10.81
C GLU A 411 25.48 -9.59 -11.26
N SER A 412 26.37 -9.79 -10.31
CA SER A 412 27.77 -10.14 -10.57
C SER A 412 28.31 -11.03 -9.47
N ILE A 413 28.97 -12.11 -9.87
CA ILE A 413 29.72 -13.02 -8.99
C ILE A 413 31.19 -12.63 -8.85
N HIS A 414 31.68 -11.74 -9.73
CA HIS A 414 33.11 -11.46 -9.84
C HIS A 414 33.62 -10.45 -8.81
N VAL A 415 32.77 -9.56 -8.32
CA VAL A 415 33.17 -8.44 -7.42
C VAL A 415 33.73 -8.92 -6.09
N ARG A 416 33.16 -10.01 -5.54
CA ARG A 416 33.60 -10.65 -4.30
C ARG A 416 33.76 -12.17 -4.45
N PHE A 417 34.42 -12.56 -5.52
CA PHE A 417 34.64 -13.98 -5.85
C PHE A 417 35.33 -14.75 -4.72
N LEU A 418 36.32 -14.14 -4.06
CA LEU A 418 37.05 -14.77 -2.95
C LEU A 418 36.22 -14.97 -1.69
N ASN A 419 35.12 -14.23 -1.55
CA ASN A 419 34.23 -14.32 -0.39
C ASN A 419 33.01 -15.21 -0.67
N ASN A 420 32.93 -15.80 -1.86
CA ASN A 420 31.77 -16.57 -2.31
C ASN A 420 30.43 -15.77 -2.19
N GLU A 421 30.49 -14.46 -2.52
CA GLU A 421 29.34 -13.55 -2.44
C GLU A 421 28.92 -13.09 -3.84
N ARG A 422 27.62 -13.06 -4.07
CA ARG A 422 26.98 -12.46 -5.25
C ARG A 422 26.58 -11.02 -4.95
N ALA A 423 26.98 -10.10 -5.81
CA ALA A 423 26.56 -8.71 -5.76
C ALA A 423 25.31 -8.48 -6.62
N ILE A 424 24.25 -7.93 -6.03
CA ILE A 424 23.05 -7.51 -6.75
C ILE A 424 22.98 -5.98 -6.67
N ARG A 425 22.93 -5.33 -7.82
CA ARG A 425 22.86 -3.90 -7.97
C ARG A 425 21.52 -3.49 -8.56
N PHE A 426 20.89 -2.50 -7.96
CA PHE A 426 19.72 -1.82 -8.51
C PHE A 426 20.11 -0.39 -8.89
N SER A 427 19.62 0.10 -10.01
CA SER A 427 19.89 1.46 -10.46
C SER A 427 18.69 2.05 -11.18
N GLU A 428 18.41 3.33 -10.92
CA GLU A 428 17.40 4.13 -11.58
C GLU A 428 18.00 5.48 -11.96
N ARG A 429 17.53 6.09 -13.04
CA ARG A 429 17.87 7.46 -13.38
C ARG A 429 16.61 8.28 -13.56
N SER A 430 16.41 9.21 -12.64
CA SER A 430 15.24 10.09 -12.59
C SER A 430 15.62 11.55 -12.43
N ALA A 431 14.70 12.42 -12.79
CA ALA A 431 14.79 13.86 -12.63
C ALA A 431 13.50 14.38 -12.00
N GLY A 432 13.55 15.50 -11.31
CA GLY A 432 12.37 16.17 -10.78
C GLY A 432 12.67 17.63 -10.44
N ALA A 433 11.72 18.50 -10.73
CA ALA A 433 11.78 19.91 -10.36
C ALA A 433 10.37 20.53 -10.41
N PRO A 434 10.10 21.60 -9.63
CA PRO A 434 8.92 22.42 -9.86
C PRO A 434 8.91 23.01 -11.27
N SER A 435 7.74 23.05 -11.92
CA SER A 435 7.59 23.63 -13.27
C SER A 435 7.74 25.15 -13.27
N TRP A 436 7.49 25.79 -12.13
CA TRP A 436 7.69 27.21 -11.98
C TRP A 436 9.08 27.52 -11.43
N LYS A 437 9.71 28.56 -11.92
CA LYS A 437 11.01 29.03 -11.41
C LYS A 437 10.90 30.08 -10.32
N SER A 438 9.77 30.76 -10.21
CA SER A 438 9.53 31.79 -9.20
C SER A 438 8.06 31.89 -8.86
N ALA A 439 7.76 32.50 -7.71
CA ALA A 439 6.40 32.82 -7.32
C ALA A 439 5.80 33.89 -8.24
N LEU A 440 4.50 33.75 -8.55
CA LEU A 440 3.76 34.66 -9.40
C LEU A 440 3.31 35.91 -8.64
N THR A 441 3.54 37.09 -9.20
CA THR A 441 2.95 38.35 -8.74
C THR A 441 1.61 38.56 -9.44
N PRO A 442 0.47 38.50 -8.74
CA PRO A 442 -0.86 38.69 -9.35
C PRO A 442 -1.13 40.15 -9.71
N ASN A 443 -2.11 40.38 -10.57
CA ASN A 443 -2.42 41.70 -11.11
C ASN A 443 -2.79 42.77 -10.05
N LYS A 444 -3.57 42.40 -9.04
CA LYS A 444 -4.17 43.33 -8.06
C LYS A 444 -3.83 43.05 -6.60
N SER A 445 -2.87 42.18 -6.33
CA SER A 445 -2.44 41.85 -4.96
C SER A 445 -0.94 42.07 -4.78
N ALA A 446 -0.55 42.55 -3.62
CA ALA A 446 0.86 42.58 -3.20
C ALA A 446 1.36 41.18 -2.76
N GLN A 447 0.46 40.22 -2.61
CA GLN A 447 0.75 38.85 -2.17
C GLN A 447 1.05 37.97 -3.37
N THR A 448 2.22 37.36 -3.40
CA THR A 448 2.60 36.41 -4.47
C THR A 448 1.83 35.10 -4.34
N LEU A 449 1.63 34.41 -5.44
CA LEU A 449 0.97 33.10 -5.53
C LEU A 449 1.99 32.03 -5.95
N SER A 450 1.80 30.82 -5.47
CA SER A 450 2.64 29.67 -5.83
C SER A 450 1.82 28.39 -5.83
N PRO A 451 2.18 27.39 -6.65
CA PRO A 451 1.60 26.06 -6.54
C PRO A 451 2.02 25.34 -5.23
N PHE A 452 3.13 25.77 -4.61
CA PHE A 452 3.64 25.17 -3.37
C PHE A 452 3.73 26.21 -2.27
N VAL A 453 3.12 25.94 -1.16
CA VAL A 453 3.11 26.79 0.01
C VAL A 453 3.45 25.97 1.26
N VAL A 454 4.42 26.41 2.02
CA VAL A 454 4.88 25.71 3.21
C VAL A 454 4.75 26.63 4.43
N LEU A 455 4.65 26.05 5.59
CA LEU A 455 4.71 26.80 6.83
C LEU A 455 6.16 26.93 7.26
N ASP A 456 6.52 28.14 7.71
CA ASP A 456 7.87 28.46 8.17
C ASP A 456 8.11 27.92 9.59
N ALA A 457 9.37 27.87 10.00
CA ALA A 457 9.73 27.51 11.37
C ALA A 457 9.10 28.46 12.40
N ARG A 458 8.67 27.92 13.52
CA ARG A 458 7.92 28.63 14.55
C ARG A 458 8.53 28.51 15.93
#